data_56b75de43d9b503cfd03500dc391a548
#
_entry.id   56b75de43d9b503cfd03500dc391a548
#
_cell.length_a   1.000
_cell.length_b   1.000
_cell.length_c   1.000
_cell.angle_alpha   90.00
_cell.angle_beta   90.00
_cell.angle_gamma   90.00
#
_symmetry.space_group_name_H-M   'P 1'
#
loop_
_entity.id
_entity.type
_entity.pdbx_description
1 polymer ?
#
loop_
_entity_poly.entity_id
_entity_poly.type
_entity_poly.pdbx_seq_one_letter_code
_entity_poly.pdbx_strand_id
1 'polypeptide(L)'
;MRRTRAPLLLALAIVSALAAQPAPTSGPTTRYSRLYVFGDSYSDTGAGYVDGNGPTAVAYLGWLMGLPVASSKAANAAGKSLVFAVSGAGTGEGDGRRVKEALLGYGMMNQLRDFAARVKSGEIAFDPQTTLFFLAGGLNDGRRETAVTLANLRQQLQILRELGGRHITIALLPTKIPQFAAVGLRLNPAYEQFVREEAGSTGIDLWLNHWGSAFDDVMGHPAAHGILNTKDACAGRAIFDQDPTPVGDPATYFFYHEGHPSTAVHRIVGKKLFEEIAARSPAAR
;
A
#
# COMPACT_ATOMS: atom_id res chain seq x y z
N MET A 1 13.25 -39.37 53.22
CA MET A 1 13.35 -39.45 51.76
C MET A 1 12.35 -38.50 51.14
N ARG A 2 12.75 -37.29 50.72
CA ARG A 2 11.90 -36.32 50.02
C ARG A 2 12.16 -36.40 48.53
N ARG A 3 11.14 -36.77 47.73
CA ARG A 3 11.23 -36.80 46.27
C ARG A 3 10.91 -35.40 45.73
N THR A 4 11.89 -34.75 45.17
CA THR A 4 11.77 -33.51 44.39
C THR A 4 11.21 -33.83 43.02
N ARG A 5 10.04 -33.24 42.70
CA ARG A 5 9.48 -33.29 41.33
C ARG A 5 10.00 -32.08 40.57
N ALA A 6 10.70 -32.31 39.46
CA ALA A 6 11.10 -31.28 38.54
C ALA A 6 9.88 -30.82 37.67
N PRO A 7 9.75 -29.53 37.39
CA PRO A 7 8.70 -29.05 36.47
C PRO A 7 9.12 -29.33 35.03
N LEU A 8 8.21 -29.95 34.29
CA LEU A 8 8.30 -30.17 32.85
C LEU A 8 7.98 -28.84 32.14
N LEU A 9 8.98 -28.15 31.60
CA LEU A 9 8.82 -26.98 30.75
C LEU A 9 8.34 -27.44 29.37
N LEU A 10 7.05 -27.21 29.08
CA LEU A 10 6.46 -27.42 27.78
C LEU A 10 6.88 -26.24 26.86
N ALA A 11 7.85 -26.46 25.99
CA ALA A 11 8.23 -25.49 24.97
C ALA A 11 7.16 -25.48 23.87
N LEU A 12 6.37 -24.40 23.84
CA LEU A 12 5.39 -24.15 22.77
C LEU A 12 6.16 -23.65 21.54
N ALA A 13 6.40 -24.52 20.57
CA ALA A 13 6.97 -24.14 19.27
C ALA A 13 5.89 -23.39 18.47
N ILE A 14 6.03 -22.07 18.36
CA ILE A 14 5.24 -21.25 17.44
C ILE A 14 5.75 -21.56 16.02
N VAL A 15 5.03 -22.41 15.30
CA VAL A 15 5.25 -22.62 13.87
C VAL A 15 4.66 -21.41 13.14
N SER A 16 5.53 -20.44 12.82
CA SER A 16 5.19 -19.37 11.90
C SER A 16 4.92 -20.00 10.54
N ALA A 17 3.65 -20.10 10.15
CA ALA A 17 3.27 -20.48 8.81
C ALA A 17 3.76 -19.39 7.84
N LEU A 18 4.91 -19.61 7.20
CA LEU A 18 5.32 -18.87 6.02
C LEU A 18 4.23 -19.13 4.97
N ALA A 19 3.41 -18.13 4.68
CA ALA A 19 2.50 -18.18 3.54
C ALA A 19 3.35 -18.39 2.28
N ALA A 20 3.22 -19.57 1.68
CA ALA A 20 3.93 -19.91 0.45
C ALA A 20 3.53 -18.90 -0.63
N GLN A 21 4.54 -18.28 -1.26
CA GLN A 21 4.31 -17.44 -2.44
C GLN A 21 3.68 -18.30 -3.53
N PRO A 22 2.59 -17.84 -4.17
CA PRO A 22 2.02 -18.58 -5.29
C PRO A 22 3.06 -18.72 -6.39
N ALA A 23 3.20 -19.92 -6.96
CA ALA A 23 4.07 -20.17 -8.09
C ALA A 23 3.67 -19.27 -9.27
N PRO A 24 4.62 -18.78 -10.09
CA PRO A 24 4.32 -17.93 -11.23
C PRO A 24 3.48 -18.72 -12.23
N THR A 25 2.22 -18.32 -12.37
CA THR A 25 1.34 -18.81 -13.43
C THR A 25 1.73 -18.13 -14.74
N SER A 26 1.58 -18.82 -15.88
CA SER A 26 1.76 -18.30 -17.24
C SER A 26 0.65 -17.28 -17.61
N GLY A 27 0.49 -16.25 -16.78
CA GLY A 27 -0.44 -15.14 -16.96
C GLY A 27 0.22 -13.93 -17.63
N PRO A 28 -0.52 -12.83 -17.81
CA PRO A 28 0.05 -11.61 -18.35
C PRO A 28 1.25 -11.17 -17.50
N THR A 29 2.33 -10.77 -18.16
CA THR A 29 3.54 -10.27 -17.50
C THR A 29 3.67 -8.77 -17.75
N THR A 30 4.31 -8.05 -16.81
CA THR A 30 4.59 -6.62 -16.98
C THR A 30 6.05 -6.41 -17.36
N ARG A 31 6.36 -5.25 -17.98
CA ARG A 31 7.74 -4.86 -18.27
C ARG A 31 8.54 -4.43 -17.03
N TYR A 32 7.88 -4.28 -15.88
CA TYR A 32 8.52 -3.73 -14.70
C TYR A 32 9.28 -4.79 -13.91
N SER A 33 10.52 -4.46 -13.55
CA SER A 33 11.42 -5.27 -12.72
C SER A 33 11.53 -4.72 -11.30
N ARG A 34 10.92 -3.55 -11.03
CA ARG A 34 10.95 -2.88 -9.73
C ARG A 34 9.65 -2.11 -9.49
N LEU A 35 9.22 -2.10 -8.23
CA LEU A 35 8.06 -1.34 -7.76
C LEU A 35 8.46 -0.56 -6.50
N TYR A 36 8.28 0.75 -6.50
CA TYR A 36 8.39 1.60 -5.32
C TYR A 36 7.05 2.25 -5.01
N VAL A 37 6.58 2.09 -3.77
CA VAL A 37 5.25 2.54 -3.34
C VAL A 37 5.39 3.56 -2.23
N PHE A 38 4.67 4.68 -2.37
CA PHE A 38 4.54 5.75 -1.38
C PHE A 38 3.06 5.96 -1.09
N GLY A 39 2.70 6.14 0.17
CA GLY A 39 1.29 6.25 0.51
C GLY A 39 1.01 6.17 2.00
N ASP A 40 -0.20 5.74 2.29
CA ASP A 40 -0.76 5.67 3.64
C ASP A 40 -1.06 4.23 4.09
N SER A 41 -1.98 4.09 5.08
CA SER A 41 -2.32 2.81 5.71
C SER A 41 -2.82 1.74 4.74
N TYR A 42 -3.44 2.12 3.64
CA TYR A 42 -3.94 1.17 2.62
C TYR A 42 -2.81 0.52 1.80
N SER A 43 -1.60 1.06 1.92
CA SER A 43 -0.39 0.56 1.23
C SER A 43 0.73 0.16 2.19
N ASP A 44 0.64 0.48 3.49
CA ASP A 44 1.69 0.17 4.47
C ASP A 44 1.90 -1.34 4.62
N THR A 45 3.14 -1.79 4.46
CA THR A 45 3.57 -3.20 4.60
C THR A 45 4.52 -3.41 5.77
N GLY A 46 4.51 -2.48 6.75
CA GLY A 46 5.32 -2.52 7.95
C GLY A 46 6.44 -1.47 8.01
N ALA A 47 6.37 -0.40 7.20
CA ALA A 47 7.20 0.78 7.41
C ALA A 47 6.69 1.63 8.59
N GLY A 48 5.39 1.61 8.83
CA GLY A 48 4.72 2.20 9.97
C GLY A 48 3.93 1.16 10.76
N TYR A 49 2.70 0.92 10.38
CA TYR A 49 1.78 -0.04 11.00
C TYR A 49 0.91 -0.71 9.94
N VAL A 50 0.97 -2.02 9.84
CA VAL A 50 0.05 -2.77 8.99
C VAL A 50 -1.34 -2.73 9.63
N ASP A 51 -2.19 -1.85 9.13
CA ASP A 51 -3.54 -1.64 9.66
C ASP A 51 -4.51 -2.67 9.04
N GLY A 52 -4.32 -3.93 9.41
CA GLY A 52 -5.05 -5.05 8.85
C GLY A 52 -4.52 -6.40 9.33
N ASN A 53 -5.02 -7.49 8.76
CA ASN A 53 -4.65 -8.87 9.11
C ASN A 53 -3.70 -9.54 8.11
N GLY A 54 -2.98 -8.75 7.31
CA GLY A 54 -2.03 -9.31 6.35
C GLY A 54 -1.62 -8.32 5.25
N PRO A 55 -1.12 -8.83 4.13
CA PRO A 55 -0.59 -8.02 3.04
C PRO A 55 -1.62 -7.05 2.47
N THR A 56 -1.14 -5.86 2.07
CA THR A 56 -1.91 -4.84 1.39
C THR A 56 -1.97 -5.09 -0.13
N ALA A 57 -2.85 -4.38 -0.84
CA ALA A 57 -3.05 -4.54 -2.29
C ALA A 57 -1.76 -4.36 -3.09
N VAL A 58 -0.89 -3.46 -2.69
CA VAL A 58 0.39 -3.20 -3.37
C VAL A 58 1.41 -4.34 -3.16
N ALA A 59 1.34 -5.06 -2.04
CA ALA A 59 2.14 -6.26 -1.85
C ALA A 59 1.66 -7.40 -2.77
N TYR A 60 0.35 -7.62 -2.86
CA TYR A 60 -0.23 -8.58 -3.81
C TYR A 60 0.08 -8.21 -5.27
N LEU A 61 -0.03 -6.91 -5.62
CA LEU A 61 0.37 -6.41 -6.93
C LEU A 61 1.83 -6.82 -7.25
N GLY A 62 2.76 -6.51 -6.38
CA GLY A 62 4.17 -6.84 -6.59
C GLY A 62 4.41 -8.34 -6.75
N TRP A 63 3.78 -9.19 -5.94
CA TRP A 63 3.90 -10.64 -6.07
C TRP A 63 3.34 -11.17 -7.39
N LEU A 64 2.20 -10.65 -7.85
CA LEU A 64 1.62 -11.00 -9.15
C LEU A 64 2.50 -10.53 -10.32
N MET A 65 3.25 -9.45 -10.14
CA MET A 65 4.30 -9.01 -11.08
C MET A 65 5.58 -9.89 -11.01
N GLY A 66 5.65 -10.87 -10.11
CA GLY A 66 6.85 -11.68 -9.87
C GLY A 66 7.96 -10.95 -9.10
N LEU A 67 7.64 -9.84 -8.43
CA LEU A 67 8.61 -9.01 -7.72
C LEU A 67 8.66 -9.34 -6.23
N PRO A 68 9.85 -9.49 -5.63
CA PRO A 68 9.98 -9.55 -4.18
C PRO A 68 9.70 -8.17 -3.58
N VAL A 69 8.65 -8.08 -2.75
CA VAL A 69 8.22 -6.83 -2.08
C VAL A 69 8.60 -6.88 -0.61
N ALA A 70 9.11 -5.77 -0.10
CA ALA A 70 9.40 -5.60 1.32
C ALA A 70 9.00 -4.18 1.79
N SER A 71 8.79 -4.03 3.10
CA SER A 71 8.78 -2.70 3.71
C SER A 71 10.15 -2.03 3.54
N SER A 72 10.17 -0.73 3.35
CA SER A 72 11.40 0.06 3.25
C SER A 72 12.30 -0.03 4.48
N LYS A 73 11.74 -0.44 5.64
CA LYS A 73 12.45 -0.62 6.91
C LYS A 73 12.82 -2.08 7.22
N ALA A 74 12.50 -3.01 6.32
CA ALA A 74 12.85 -4.41 6.54
C ALA A 74 14.37 -4.62 6.46
N ALA A 75 14.92 -5.43 7.35
CA ALA A 75 16.37 -5.74 7.37
C ALA A 75 16.86 -6.38 6.05
N ASN A 76 15.98 -7.04 5.30
CA ASN A 76 16.27 -7.68 4.02
C ASN A 76 15.74 -6.90 2.82
N ALA A 77 15.69 -5.56 2.90
CA ALA A 77 15.14 -4.67 1.87
C ALA A 77 16.01 -4.58 0.59
N ALA A 78 17.32 -4.86 0.71
CA ALA A 78 18.25 -4.74 -0.41
C ALA A 78 17.82 -5.57 -1.63
N GLY A 79 17.86 -4.95 -2.82
CA GLY A 79 17.52 -5.60 -4.08
C GLY A 79 16.04 -5.94 -4.28
N LYS A 80 15.14 -5.53 -3.38
CA LYS A 80 13.69 -5.74 -3.47
C LYS A 80 12.94 -4.51 -3.97
N SER A 81 11.70 -4.71 -4.40
CA SER A 81 10.69 -3.66 -4.50
C SER A 81 10.32 -3.19 -3.10
N LEU A 82 10.21 -1.89 -2.88
CA LEU A 82 10.05 -1.34 -1.53
C LEU A 82 8.76 -0.53 -1.39
N VAL A 83 8.11 -0.74 -0.26
CA VAL A 83 6.96 0.06 0.18
C VAL A 83 7.40 1.00 1.30
N PHE A 84 7.34 2.30 1.02
CA PHE A 84 7.64 3.39 1.94
C PHE A 84 6.39 3.90 2.67
N ALA A 85 5.21 3.47 2.23
CA ALA A 85 3.93 3.90 2.77
C ALA A 85 3.86 3.70 4.29
N VAL A 86 3.30 4.71 4.98
CA VAL A 86 3.15 4.73 6.44
C VAL A 86 1.71 5.06 6.81
N SER A 87 1.11 4.24 7.66
CA SER A 87 -0.25 4.43 8.17
C SER A 87 -0.47 5.85 8.70
N GLY A 88 -1.57 6.49 8.28
CA GLY A 88 -1.92 7.86 8.64
C GLY A 88 -1.19 8.97 7.85
N ALA A 89 -0.35 8.64 6.88
CA ALA A 89 0.36 9.63 6.08
C ALA A 89 -0.58 10.49 5.24
N GLY A 90 -0.41 11.82 5.30
CA GLY A 90 -0.94 12.73 4.28
C GLY A 90 0.03 12.89 3.12
N THR A 91 -0.40 13.58 2.04
CA THR A 91 0.46 13.81 0.86
C THR A 91 1.66 14.72 1.13
N GLY A 92 1.59 15.62 2.09
CA GLY A 92 2.65 16.56 2.44
C GLY A 92 3.70 16.01 3.39
N GLU A 93 4.39 16.95 4.05
CA GLU A 93 5.30 16.65 5.15
C GLU A 93 4.53 16.26 6.41
N GLY A 94 5.16 15.42 7.22
CA GLY A 94 4.69 15.02 8.53
C GLY A 94 5.75 14.14 9.19
N ASP A 95 6.25 14.57 10.35
CA ASP A 95 7.33 13.84 11.05
C ASP A 95 6.84 12.52 11.65
N GLY A 96 5.52 12.36 11.68
CA GLY A 96 4.88 11.21 12.27
C GLY A 96 4.91 11.24 13.80
N ARG A 97 4.27 10.26 14.41
CA ARG A 97 4.32 10.02 15.86
C ARG A 97 4.43 8.55 16.14
N ARG A 98 5.11 8.19 17.21
CA ARG A 98 5.13 6.82 17.69
C ARG A 98 3.92 6.56 18.59
N VAL A 99 3.27 5.41 18.33
CA VAL A 99 2.24 4.82 19.20
C VAL A 99 2.71 3.40 19.48
N LYS A 100 3.17 3.13 20.69
CA LYS A 100 3.93 1.93 21.02
C LYS A 100 5.11 1.80 20.03
N GLU A 101 5.26 0.67 19.35
CA GLU A 101 6.35 0.45 18.38
C GLU A 101 6.03 0.97 16.96
N ALA A 102 4.77 1.37 16.70
CA ALA A 102 4.33 1.80 15.39
C ALA A 102 4.68 3.27 15.12
N LEU A 103 5.11 3.59 13.90
CA LEU A 103 5.20 4.96 13.38
C LEU A 103 3.92 5.26 12.60
N LEU A 104 3.23 6.35 12.94
CA LEU A 104 2.01 6.79 12.27
C LEU A 104 2.17 8.22 11.75
N GLY A 105 1.58 8.52 10.59
CA GLY A 105 1.51 9.89 10.08
C GLY A 105 2.80 10.45 9.47
N TYR A 106 3.79 9.58 9.16
CA TYR A 106 5.00 9.99 8.46
C TYR A 106 4.66 10.31 7.01
N GLY A 107 4.68 11.60 6.66
CA GLY A 107 4.13 12.14 5.43
C GLY A 107 4.78 11.61 4.15
N MET A 108 4.04 11.60 3.03
CA MET A 108 4.57 11.09 1.76
C MET A 108 5.78 11.88 1.26
N MET A 109 5.87 13.19 1.53
CA MET A 109 7.06 13.98 1.20
C MET A 109 8.30 13.47 1.94
N ASN A 110 8.16 13.09 3.21
CA ASN A 110 9.26 12.52 3.99
C ASN A 110 9.65 11.13 3.45
N GLN A 111 8.67 10.28 3.09
CA GLN A 111 8.91 8.98 2.47
C GLN A 111 9.72 9.10 1.18
N LEU A 112 9.39 10.08 0.33
CA LEU A 112 10.10 10.33 -0.92
C LEU A 112 11.50 10.91 -0.70
N ARG A 113 11.69 11.75 0.31
CA ARG A 113 13.02 12.24 0.69
C ARG A 113 13.91 11.11 1.22
N ASP A 114 13.36 10.18 2.01
CA ASP A 114 14.08 8.98 2.45
C ASP A 114 14.50 8.12 1.26
N PHE A 115 13.57 7.89 0.32
CA PHE A 115 13.89 7.20 -0.93
C PHE A 115 15.01 7.93 -1.70
N ALA A 116 14.89 9.25 -1.88
CA ALA A 116 15.88 10.06 -2.60
C ALA A 116 17.26 10.01 -1.92
N ALA A 117 17.31 10.05 -0.59
CA ALA A 117 18.56 9.94 0.15
C ALA A 117 19.23 8.57 -0.08
N ARG A 118 18.46 7.49 -0.07
CA ARG A 118 18.94 6.12 -0.31
C ARG A 118 19.39 5.91 -1.76
N VAL A 119 18.76 6.56 -2.73
CA VAL A 119 19.22 6.56 -4.13
C VAL A 119 20.55 7.33 -4.26
N LYS A 120 20.63 8.52 -3.67
CA LYS A 120 21.83 9.37 -3.70
C LYS A 120 23.04 8.73 -3.00
N SER A 121 22.80 7.95 -1.95
CA SER A 121 23.85 7.18 -1.25
C SER A 121 24.29 5.90 -1.98
N GLY A 122 23.59 5.51 -3.05
CA GLY A 122 23.83 4.27 -3.78
C GLY A 122 23.25 3.01 -3.10
N GLU A 123 22.50 3.16 -2.00
CA GLU A 123 21.82 2.03 -1.33
C GLU A 123 20.70 1.46 -2.21
N ILE A 124 20.00 2.34 -2.93
CA ILE A 124 19.00 1.96 -3.92
C ILE A 124 19.50 2.32 -5.32
N ALA A 125 19.57 1.31 -6.17
CA ALA A 125 19.76 1.49 -7.61
C ALA A 125 18.53 0.94 -8.34
N PHE A 126 18.10 1.63 -9.39
CA PHE A 126 16.97 1.18 -10.22
C PHE A 126 17.19 1.56 -11.70
N ASP A 127 16.58 0.79 -12.58
CA ASP A 127 16.52 1.10 -14.01
C ASP A 127 15.27 1.96 -14.28
N PRO A 128 15.43 3.19 -14.78
CA PRO A 128 14.30 4.06 -15.11
C PRO A 128 13.28 3.46 -16.09
N GLN A 129 13.71 2.57 -16.99
CA GLN A 129 12.86 2.00 -18.03
C GLN A 129 11.96 0.87 -17.52
N THR A 130 12.37 0.22 -16.42
CA THR A 130 11.69 -0.96 -15.88
C THR A 130 11.24 -0.78 -14.42
N THR A 131 11.27 0.46 -13.91
CA THR A 131 10.81 0.77 -12.56
C THR A 131 9.48 1.49 -12.58
N LEU A 132 8.51 0.98 -11.82
CA LEU A 132 7.21 1.61 -11.57
C LEU A 132 7.22 2.32 -10.20
N PHE A 133 6.84 3.59 -10.19
CA PHE A 133 6.56 4.37 -8.99
C PHE A 133 5.05 4.48 -8.79
N PHE A 134 4.57 4.07 -7.61
CA PHE A 134 3.15 4.03 -7.26
C PHE A 134 2.88 5.01 -6.12
N LEU A 135 2.13 6.07 -6.39
CA LEU A 135 1.73 7.09 -5.41
C LEU A 135 0.28 6.84 -5.00
N ALA A 136 0.05 6.40 -3.75
CA ALA A 136 -1.26 6.12 -3.19
C ALA A 136 -1.53 7.01 -1.97
N GLY A 137 -1.81 8.28 -2.20
CA GLY A 137 -2.03 9.23 -1.13
C GLY A 137 -3.24 10.12 -1.33
N GLY A 138 -3.70 10.71 -0.23
CA GLY A 138 -4.81 11.62 -0.20
C GLY A 138 -5.94 11.21 0.75
N LEU A 139 -6.02 9.94 1.18
CA LEU A 139 -7.05 9.49 2.12
C LEU A 139 -7.03 10.32 3.43
N ASN A 140 -5.84 10.71 3.90
CA ASN A 140 -5.66 11.50 5.11
C ASN A 140 -5.65 13.02 4.86
N ASP A 141 -5.91 13.47 3.64
CA ASP A 141 -5.98 14.90 3.27
C ASP A 141 -7.42 15.46 3.35
N GLY A 142 -8.32 14.82 4.07
CA GLY A 142 -9.72 15.21 4.14
C GLY A 142 -9.96 16.66 4.56
N ARG A 143 -9.08 17.24 5.38
CA ARG A 143 -9.12 18.64 5.84
C ARG A 143 -8.20 19.60 5.07
N ARG A 144 -7.42 19.10 4.10
CA ARG A 144 -6.55 19.94 3.28
C ARG A 144 -7.31 20.51 2.11
N GLU A 145 -6.94 21.74 1.74
CA GLU A 145 -7.37 22.31 0.47
C GLU A 145 -6.81 21.46 -0.70
N THR A 146 -7.64 21.26 -1.73
CA THR A 146 -7.25 20.49 -2.92
C THR A 146 -5.96 21.01 -3.56
N ALA A 147 -5.81 22.33 -3.64
CA ALA A 147 -4.60 22.97 -4.20
C ALA A 147 -3.33 22.57 -3.44
N VAL A 148 -3.40 22.41 -2.12
CA VAL A 148 -2.26 21.99 -1.30
C VAL A 148 -1.90 20.53 -1.58
N THR A 149 -2.89 19.65 -1.69
CA THR A 149 -2.68 18.24 -2.08
C THR A 149 -2.02 18.13 -3.46
N LEU A 150 -2.49 18.91 -4.45
CA LEU A 150 -1.90 18.93 -5.80
C LEU A 150 -0.49 19.51 -5.81
N ALA A 151 -0.21 20.55 -5.01
CA ALA A 151 1.14 21.10 -4.86
C ALA A 151 2.11 20.05 -4.28
N ASN A 152 1.67 19.27 -3.29
CA ASN A 152 2.45 18.16 -2.74
C ASN A 152 2.75 17.10 -3.82
N LEU A 153 1.74 16.68 -4.59
CA LEU A 153 1.95 15.72 -5.67
C LEU A 153 2.92 16.25 -6.73
N ARG A 154 2.85 17.54 -7.09
CA ARG A 154 3.78 18.16 -8.05
C ARG A 154 5.22 18.09 -7.54
N GLN A 155 5.46 18.38 -6.27
CA GLN A 155 6.78 18.26 -5.65
C GLN A 155 7.25 16.79 -5.62
N GLN A 156 6.36 15.86 -5.35
CA GLN A 156 6.68 14.42 -5.37
C GLN A 156 7.11 13.96 -6.77
N LEU A 157 6.37 14.38 -7.81
CA LEU A 157 6.73 14.10 -9.21
C LEU A 157 8.09 14.73 -9.56
N GLN A 158 8.36 15.94 -9.11
CA GLN A 158 9.64 16.60 -9.34
C GLN A 158 10.81 15.81 -8.72
N ILE A 159 10.68 15.35 -7.46
CA ILE A 159 11.71 14.54 -6.81
C ILE A 159 11.96 13.25 -7.60
N LEU A 160 10.92 12.54 -8.01
CA LEU A 160 11.07 11.30 -8.77
C LEU A 160 11.71 11.53 -10.14
N ARG A 161 11.36 12.62 -10.83
CA ARG A 161 11.97 13.00 -12.12
C ARG A 161 13.44 13.32 -11.99
N GLU A 162 13.82 14.08 -10.97
CA GLU A 162 15.22 14.43 -10.68
C GLU A 162 16.09 13.20 -10.41
N LEU A 163 15.49 12.14 -9.86
CA LEU A 163 16.13 10.84 -9.66
C LEU A 163 16.13 9.96 -10.93
N GLY A 164 15.51 10.42 -12.02
CA GLY A 164 15.42 9.67 -13.27
C GLY A 164 14.17 8.78 -13.40
N GLY A 165 13.20 8.87 -12.50
CA GLY A 165 11.93 8.13 -12.58
C GLY A 165 11.18 8.43 -13.87
N ARG A 166 10.70 7.38 -14.55
CA ARG A 166 10.04 7.49 -15.87
C ARG A 166 8.58 7.05 -15.84
N HIS A 167 8.25 6.01 -15.09
CA HIS A 167 6.91 5.44 -15.04
C HIS A 167 6.31 5.68 -13.67
N ILE A 168 5.32 6.56 -13.60
CA ILE A 168 4.70 6.99 -12.36
C ILE A 168 3.18 6.82 -12.49
N THR A 169 2.57 6.18 -11.50
CA THR A 169 1.12 6.09 -11.42
C THR A 169 0.60 6.68 -10.12
N ILE A 170 -0.49 7.44 -10.21
CA ILE A 170 -1.20 8.00 -9.06
C ILE A 170 -2.49 7.22 -8.89
N ALA A 171 -2.76 6.77 -7.69
CA ALA A 171 -3.96 6.02 -7.35
C ALA A 171 -5.17 6.96 -7.22
N LEU A 172 -6.25 6.69 -7.95
CA LEU A 172 -7.56 7.26 -7.66
C LEU A 172 -8.06 6.73 -6.31
N LEU A 173 -8.73 7.56 -5.55
CA LEU A 173 -9.21 7.24 -4.20
C LEU A 173 -10.57 6.54 -4.23
N PRO A 174 -10.90 5.70 -3.24
CA PRO A 174 -12.23 5.12 -3.12
C PRO A 174 -13.30 6.19 -2.83
N THR A 175 -14.49 5.99 -3.38
CA THR A 175 -15.63 6.90 -3.25
C THR A 175 -16.84 6.26 -2.57
N LYS A 176 -16.79 4.93 -2.32
CA LYS A 176 -17.86 4.20 -1.63
C LYS A 176 -17.50 3.76 -0.21
N ILE A 177 -16.24 3.94 0.19
CA ILE A 177 -15.83 3.67 1.58
C ILE A 177 -16.24 4.88 2.43
N PRO A 178 -17.14 4.74 3.42
CA PRO A 178 -17.77 5.87 4.11
C PRO A 178 -16.80 6.90 4.67
N GLN A 179 -15.67 6.45 5.24
CA GLN A 179 -14.66 7.33 5.83
C GLN A 179 -13.90 8.16 4.79
N PHE A 180 -13.80 7.69 3.55
CA PHE A 180 -12.99 8.29 2.50
C PHE A 180 -13.80 8.79 1.31
N ALA A 181 -15.11 8.52 1.27
CA ALA A 181 -15.97 8.90 0.14
C ALA A 181 -15.89 10.41 -0.17
N ALA A 182 -16.00 11.25 0.82
CA ALA A 182 -15.96 12.70 0.63
C ALA A 182 -14.63 13.19 0.06
N VAL A 183 -13.50 12.66 0.55
CA VAL A 183 -12.17 13.03 0.05
C VAL A 183 -11.94 12.47 -1.35
N GLY A 184 -12.38 11.23 -1.61
CA GLY A 184 -12.29 10.62 -2.94
C GLY A 184 -13.09 11.40 -3.98
N LEU A 185 -14.35 11.71 -3.70
CA LEU A 185 -15.21 12.52 -4.59
C LEU A 185 -14.63 13.92 -4.88
N ARG A 186 -13.93 14.51 -3.92
CA ARG A 186 -13.29 15.82 -4.08
C ARG A 186 -11.98 15.75 -4.84
N LEU A 187 -11.11 14.77 -4.53
CA LEU A 187 -9.76 14.74 -5.08
C LEU A 187 -9.66 14.03 -6.43
N ASN A 188 -10.48 13.01 -6.72
CA ASN A 188 -10.37 12.29 -7.99
C ASN A 188 -10.48 13.16 -9.23
N PRO A 189 -11.49 14.07 -9.37
CA PRO A 189 -11.54 14.98 -10.52
C PRO A 189 -10.31 15.89 -10.63
N ALA A 190 -9.77 16.31 -9.48
CA ALA A 190 -8.57 17.13 -9.44
C ALA A 190 -7.32 16.34 -9.85
N TYR A 191 -7.21 15.07 -9.46
CA TYR A 191 -6.12 14.16 -9.90
C TYR A 191 -6.20 13.89 -11.41
N GLU A 192 -7.40 13.71 -11.95
CA GLU A 192 -7.60 13.54 -13.39
C GLU A 192 -7.13 14.76 -14.18
N GLN A 193 -7.49 15.96 -13.74
CA GLN A 193 -7.03 17.19 -14.35
C GLN A 193 -5.51 17.34 -14.20
N PHE A 194 -4.99 17.14 -13.00
CA PHE A 194 -3.57 17.23 -12.69
C PHE A 194 -2.72 16.31 -13.59
N VAL A 195 -3.13 15.05 -13.75
CA VAL A 195 -2.39 14.11 -14.59
C VAL A 195 -2.47 14.51 -16.06
N ARG A 196 -3.59 15.01 -16.56
CA ARG A 196 -3.69 15.54 -17.94
C ARG A 196 -2.74 16.71 -18.18
N GLU A 197 -2.59 17.60 -17.21
CA GLU A 197 -1.69 18.77 -17.29
C GLU A 197 -0.20 18.38 -17.21
N GLU A 198 0.16 17.50 -16.28
CA GLU A 198 1.56 17.14 -16.03
C GLU A 198 2.09 16.10 -17.04
N ALA A 199 1.29 15.14 -17.53
CA ALA A 199 1.75 14.09 -18.43
C ALA A 199 2.30 14.63 -19.75
N GLY A 200 1.74 15.73 -20.28
CA GLY A 200 2.18 16.35 -21.54
C GLY A 200 3.46 17.16 -21.42
N SER A 201 3.86 17.60 -20.23
CA SER A 201 4.93 18.59 -20.02
C SER A 201 6.26 17.99 -19.56
N THR A 202 6.29 16.75 -19.13
CA THR A 202 7.36 16.26 -18.25
C THR A 202 8.27 15.18 -18.82
N GLY A 203 7.94 14.60 -19.96
CA GLY A 203 8.71 13.49 -20.56
C GLY A 203 8.71 12.21 -19.71
N ILE A 204 7.77 12.08 -18.78
CA ILE A 204 7.49 10.89 -17.98
C ILE A 204 6.19 10.23 -18.45
N ASP A 205 6.09 8.91 -18.29
CA ASP A 205 4.85 8.16 -18.46
C ASP A 205 4.07 8.24 -17.14
N LEU A 206 3.20 9.26 -17.04
CA LEU A 206 2.35 9.55 -15.88
C LEU A 206 0.92 9.17 -16.17
N TRP A 207 0.30 8.35 -15.28
CA TRP A 207 -1.11 7.97 -15.42
C TRP A 207 -1.79 7.75 -14.08
N LEU A 208 -3.13 7.68 -14.14
CA LEU A 208 -3.96 7.26 -13.00
C LEU A 208 -4.21 5.76 -13.05
N ASN A 209 -4.22 5.11 -11.90
CA ASN A 209 -4.73 3.76 -11.77
C ASN A 209 -6.04 3.73 -10.97
N HIS A 210 -6.83 2.68 -11.20
CA HIS A 210 -8.18 2.53 -10.63
C HIS A 210 -8.19 1.81 -9.26
N TRP A 211 -7.16 2.04 -8.44
CA TRP A 211 -7.04 1.45 -7.11
C TRP A 211 -8.28 1.68 -6.23
N GLY A 212 -8.76 2.93 -6.13
CA GLY A 212 -9.96 3.27 -5.37
C GLY A 212 -11.22 2.60 -5.92
N SER A 213 -11.39 2.61 -7.25
CA SER A 213 -12.52 1.96 -7.92
C SER A 213 -12.53 0.45 -7.70
N ALA A 214 -11.37 -0.18 -7.54
CA ALA A 214 -11.28 -1.60 -7.23
C ALA A 214 -11.79 -1.92 -5.81
N PHE A 215 -11.52 -1.04 -4.83
CA PHE A 215 -12.14 -1.13 -3.49
C PHE A 215 -13.64 -0.86 -3.55
N ASP A 216 -14.06 0.15 -4.32
CA ASP A 216 -15.46 0.52 -4.49
C ASP A 216 -16.28 -0.60 -5.14
N ASP A 217 -15.67 -1.39 -6.03
CA ASP A 217 -16.32 -2.55 -6.63
C ASP A 217 -16.58 -3.64 -5.58
N VAL A 218 -15.60 -3.96 -4.74
CA VAL A 218 -15.78 -4.92 -3.64
C VAL A 218 -16.83 -4.44 -2.65
N MET A 219 -16.82 -3.14 -2.31
CA MET A 219 -17.81 -2.54 -1.41
C MET A 219 -19.22 -2.56 -2.01
N GLY A 220 -19.33 -2.31 -3.32
CA GLY A 220 -20.61 -2.27 -4.03
C GLY A 220 -21.19 -3.64 -4.39
N HIS A 221 -20.35 -4.66 -4.53
CA HIS A 221 -20.74 -6.02 -4.92
C HIS A 221 -20.15 -7.08 -3.97
N PRO A 222 -20.31 -6.94 -2.64
CA PRO A 222 -19.55 -7.72 -1.67
C PRO A 222 -19.78 -9.23 -1.81
N ALA A 223 -21.01 -9.66 -2.06
CA ALA A 223 -21.36 -11.08 -2.23
C ALA A 223 -20.61 -11.73 -3.41
N ALA A 224 -20.38 -11.01 -4.51
CA ALA A 224 -19.62 -11.50 -5.66
C ALA A 224 -18.14 -11.79 -5.31
N HIS A 225 -17.68 -11.25 -4.20
CA HIS A 225 -16.31 -11.36 -3.71
C HIS A 225 -16.19 -12.21 -2.44
N GLY A 226 -17.30 -12.83 -1.97
CA GLY A 226 -17.33 -13.63 -0.75
C GLY A 226 -17.30 -12.78 0.54
N ILE A 227 -17.54 -11.48 0.44
CA ILE A 227 -17.63 -10.55 1.58
C ILE A 227 -19.06 -10.53 2.09
N LEU A 228 -19.24 -10.79 3.38
CA LEU A 228 -20.57 -10.86 4.03
C LEU A 228 -20.82 -9.64 4.92
N ASN A 229 -19.77 -9.00 5.47
CA ASN A 229 -19.87 -7.83 6.31
C ASN A 229 -19.07 -6.66 5.71
N THR A 230 -19.77 -5.57 5.39
CA THR A 230 -19.19 -4.32 4.86
C THR A 230 -19.31 -3.14 5.82
N LYS A 231 -19.78 -3.36 7.04
CA LYS A 231 -20.09 -2.29 8.01
C LYS A 231 -19.16 -2.33 9.21
N ASP A 232 -19.00 -3.49 9.83
CA ASP A 232 -18.30 -3.63 11.09
C ASP A 232 -16.84 -4.01 10.86
N ALA A 233 -15.98 -3.61 11.81
CA ALA A 233 -14.61 -4.12 11.88
C ALA A 233 -14.60 -5.54 12.44
N CYS A 234 -13.74 -6.39 11.86
CA CYS A 234 -13.56 -7.77 12.31
C CYS A 234 -12.79 -7.85 13.64
N ALA A 235 -11.87 -6.90 13.90
CA ALA A 235 -11.06 -6.84 15.11
C ALA A 235 -10.71 -5.39 15.48
N GLY A 236 -10.35 -5.17 16.74
CA GLY A 236 -9.81 -3.91 17.20
C GLY A 236 -8.31 -3.78 16.99
N ARG A 237 -7.78 -2.56 17.10
CA ARG A 237 -6.36 -2.22 16.92
C ARG A 237 -5.61 -2.32 18.24
N ALA A 238 -4.74 -3.32 18.40
CA ALA A 238 -3.92 -3.50 19.61
C ALA A 238 -3.00 -2.31 19.95
N ILE A 239 -2.59 -1.53 18.93
CA ILE A 239 -1.79 -0.31 19.18
C ILE A 239 -2.56 0.78 19.90
N PHE A 240 -3.90 0.73 19.88
CA PHE A 240 -4.80 1.65 20.59
C PHE A 240 -5.53 0.97 21.75
N ASP A 241 -4.99 -0.13 22.29
CA ASP A 241 -5.53 -0.90 23.42
C ASP A 241 -6.95 -1.45 23.17
N GLN A 242 -7.32 -1.63 21.91
CA GLN A 242 -8.55 -2.31 21.51
C GLN A 242 -8.32 -3.83 21.45
N ASP A 243 -9.38 -4.61 21.66
CA ASP A 243 -9.31 -6.08 21.57
C ASP A 243 -8.99 -6.52 20.12
N PRO A 244 -7.85 -7.15 19.88
CA PRO A 244 -7.45 -7.60 18.55
C PRO A 244 -8.09 -8.93 18.15
N THR A 245 -8.93 -9.52 18.98
CA THR A 245 -9.56 -10.82 18.70
C THR A 245 -10.60 -10.67 17.58
N PRO A 246 -10.50 -11.42 16.47
CA PRO A 246 -11.51 -11.38 15.44
C PRO A 246 -12.86 -11.86 15.95
N VAL A 247 -13.93 -11.12 15.65
CA VAL A 247 -15.31 -11.48 16.01
C VAL A 247 -15.98 -12.43 15.01
N GLY A 248 -15.29 -12.78 13.92
CA GLY A 248 -15.75 -13.69 12.88
C GLY A 248 -14.62 -14.11 11.95
N ASP A 249 -14.95 -14.78 10.83
CA ASP A 249 -13.97 -15.12 9.80
C ASP A 249 -13.50 -13.85 9.07
N PRO A 250 -12.23 -13.42 9.23
CA PRO A 250 -11.71 -12.21 8.60
C PRO A 250 -11.82 -12.20 7.06
N ALA A 251 -11.90 -13.37 6.42
CA ALA A 251 -12.02 -13.46 4.99
C ALA A 251 -13.39 -12.98 4.47
N THR A 252 -14.38 -12.92 5.34
CA THR A 252 -15.75 -12.49 5.01
C THR A 252 -16.05 -11.04 5.36
N TYR A 253 -15.09 -10.32 5.97
CA TYR A 253 -15.22 -8.92 6.34
C TYR A 253 -14.53 -8.02 5.32
N PHE A 254 -15.19 -6.91 4.95
CA PHE A 254 -14.53 -5.87 4.19
C PHE A 254 -13.46 -5.18 5.05
N PHE A 255 -13.83 -4.76 6.28
CA PHE A 255 -12.92 -4.12 7.23
C PHE A 255 -12.36 -5.13 8.21
N TYR A 256 -11.03 -5.21 8.31
CA TYR A 256 -10.40 -5.93 9.42
C TYR A 256 -10.35 -5.05 10.67
N HIS A 257 -9.80 -3.84 10.56
CA HIS A 257 -9.93 -2.78 11.54
C HIS A 257 -10.91 -1.72 11.05
N GLU A 258 -11.41 -0.89 11.94
CA GLU A 258 -12.29 0.22 11.56
C GLU A 258 -11.68 1.05 10.41
N GLY A 259 -12.39 1.11 9.27
CA GLY A 259 -11.99 1.83 8.07
C GLY A 259 -10.81 1.23 7.28
N HIS A 260 -10.28 0.08 7.67
CA HIS A 260 -9.15 -0.55 7.02
C HIS A 260 -9.52 -1.94 6.50
N PRO A 261 -9.33 -2.21 5.20
CA PRO A 261 -9.76 -3.45 4.58
C PRO A 261 -9.02 -4.68 5.13
N SER A 262 -9.70 -5.82 5.08
CA SER A 262 -9.07 -7.11 5.33
C SER A 262 -8.09 -7.46 4.21
N THR A 263 -7.12 -8.36 4.50
CA THR A 263 -6.21 -8.85 3.47
C THR A 263 -6.93 -9.60 2.34
N ALA A 264 -8.14 -10.16 2.59
CA ALA A 264 -8.98 -10.76 1.56
C ALA A 264 -9.41 -9.71 0.51
N VAL A 265 -9.87 -8.54 0.96
CA VAL A 265 -10.20 -7.41 0.08
C VAL A 265 -8.95 -6.89 -0.64
N HIS A 266 -7.85 -6.70 0.08
CA HIS A 266 -6.58 -6.26 -0.52
C HIS A 266 -6.08 -7.20 -1.62
N ARG A 267 -6.26 -8.52 -1.46
CA ARG A 267 -5.90 -9.51 -2.49
C ARG A 267 -6.70 -9.33 -3.77
N ILE A 268 -8.01 -9.07 -3.66
CA ILE A 268 -8.87 -8.80 -4.82
C ILE A 268 -8.43 -7.52 -5.54
N VAL A 269 -8.21 -6.45 -4.78
CA VAL A 269 -7.75 -5.17 -5.32
C VAL A 269 -6.37 -5.29 -5.96
N GLY A 270 -5.43 -6.00 -5.32
CA GLY A 270 -4.10 -6.23 -5.87
C GLY A 270 -4.13 -6.97 -7.21
N LYS A 271 -5.06 -7.95 -7.36
CA LYS A 271 -5.27 -8.65 -8.63
C LYS A 271 -5.80 -7.71 -9.72
N LYS A 272 -6.81 -6.87 -9.42
CA LYS A 272 -7.36 -5.90 -10.37
C LYS A 272 -6.30 -4.88 -10.83
N LEU A 273 -5.49 -4.38 -9.89
CA LEU A 273 -4.36 -3.51 -10.22
C LEU A 273 -3.34 -4.19 -11.13
N PHE A 274 -3.02 -5.44 -10.85
CA PHE A 274 -2.10 -6.19 -11.70
C PHE A 274 -2.64 -6.34 -13.13
N GLU A 275 -3.92 -6.70 -13.30
CA GLU A 275 -4.58 -6.82 -14.59
C GLU A 275 -4.55 -5.50 -15.36
N GLU A 276 -4.83 -4.37 -14.70
CA GLU A 276 -4.76 -3.03 -15.27
C GLU A 276 -3.34 -2.66 -15.73
N ILE A 277 -2.34 -2.85 -14.86
CA ILE A 277 -0.95 -2.50 -15.16
C ILE A 277 -0.37 -3.40 -16.25
N ALA A 278 -0.68 -4.69 -16.24
CA ALA A 278 -0.24 -5.63 -17.26
C ALA A 278 -0.85 -5.30 -18.65
N ALA A 279 -2.13 -4.90 -18.69
CA ALA A 279 -2.78 -4.48 -19.93
C ALA A 279 -2.14 -3.20 -20.50
N ARG A 280 -1.75 -2.24 -19.63
CA ARG A 280 -1.10 -0.98 -20.04
C ARG A 280 0.36 -1.18 -20.46
N SER A 281 1.07 -2.05 -19.80
CA SER A 281 2.53 -2.18 -19.91
C SER A 281 2.94 -3.66 -19.96
N PRO A 282 2.57 -4.37 -21.04
CA PRO A 282 2.94 -5.77 -21.21
C PRO A 282 4.46 -5.91 -21.31
N ALA A 283 4.99 -7.06 -20.88
CA ALA A 283 6.39 -7.41 -21.13
C ALA A 283 6.67 -7.46 -22.63
N ALA A 284 7.88 -7.09 -23.03
CA ALA A 284 8.33 -7.30 -24.40
C ALA A 284 8.27 -8.81 -24.72
N ARG A 285 7.71 -9.14 -25.88
CA ARG A 285 7.66 -10.52 -26.39
C ARG A 285 9.03 -10.97 -26.86
#